data_017d43feeef200267ac5796c021b703b
#
_entry.id   017d43feeef200267ac5796c021b703b
#
_cell.length_a   1.000
_cell.length_b   1.000
_cell.length_c   1.000
_cell.angle_alpha   90.00
_cell.angle_beta   90.00
_cell.angle_gamma   90.00
#
_symmetry.space_group_name_H-M   'P 1'
#
loop_
_entity.id
_entity.type
_entity.pdbx_description
1 polymer ?
#
loop_
_entity_poly.entity_id
_entity_poly.type
_entity_poly.pdbx_seq_one_letter_code
_entity_poly.pdbx_strand_id
1 'polypeptide(L)'
;MINDFLIINCTGKNNCVGIRSNNKFFKEKLQNNINSNNYLVNNIINFADKYRVKLDKNYSIIVNMGPGSFSSLRISLSVAKGIQIVYGSKLFGYKSDQLSELKLENIEILIKNKQLENKLINPIY
;
A
#
# COMPACT_ATOMS: atom_id res chain seq x y z
N MET A 1 0.24 -10.41 14.02
CA MET A 1 0.90 -10.90 12.80
C MET A 1 0.16 -10.43 11.57
N ILE A 2 0.88 -9.96 10.54
CA ILE A 2 0.27 -9.49 9.31
C ILE A 2 0.01 -10.68 8.39
N ASN A 3 -1.26 -10.95 8.07
CA ASN A 3 -1.63 -12.01 7.13
C ASN A 3 -2.14 -11.43 5.83
N ASP A 4 -3.37 -10.91 5.84
CA ASP A 4 -3.95 -10.26 4.67
C ASP A 4 -3.66 -8.77 4.70
N PHE A 5 -3.35 -8.19 3.55
CA PHE A 5 -2.95 -6.79 3.48
C PHE A 5 -3.25 -6.17 2.12
N LEU A 6 -3.38 -4.86 2.15
CA LEU A 6 -3.34 -4.00 0.97
C LEU A 6 -2.00 -3.27 1.00
N ILE A 7 -1.24 -3.34 -0.09
CA ILE A 7 0.01 -2.60 -0.20
C ILE A 7 -0.09 -1.54 -1.30
N ILE A 8 0.35 -0.33 -0.99
CA ILE A 8 0.29 0.81 -1.90
C ILE A 8 1.71 1.29 -2.17
N ASN A 9 2.11 1.22 -3.43
CA ASN A 9 3.44 1.66 -3.87
C ASN A 9 3.28 2.75 -4.91
N CYS A 10 3.24 4.00 -4.46
CA CYS A 10 3.01 5.16 -5.31
C CYS A 10 4.04 6.25 -5.02
N THR A 11 5.23 6.09 -5.60
CA THR A 11 6.33 7.04 -5.44
C THR A 11 6.56 7.90 -6.68
N GLY A 12 5.76 7.68 -7.74
CA GLY A 12 5.93 8.36 -9.03
C GLY A 12 6.62 7.50 -10.08
N LYS A 13 7.15 6.34 -9.69
CA LYS A 13 7.76 5.36 -10.59
C LYS A 13 7.19 3.99 -10.29
N ASN A 14 6.80 3.27 -11.34
CA ASN A 14 6.27 1.90 -11.21
C ASN A 14 5.14 1.83 -10.17
N ASN A 15 4.27 2.82 -10.19
CA ASN A 15 3.15 2.87 -9.24
C ASN A 15 2.27 1.65 -9.39
N CYS A 16 1.95 1.03 -8.28
CA CYS A 16 1.11 -0.17 -8.27
C CYS A 16 0.48 -0.38 -6.90
N VAL A 17 -0.55 -1.22 -6.88
CA VAL A 17 -1.18 -1.69 -5.64
C VAL A 17 -1.20 -3.20 -5.65
N GLY A 18 -1.22 -3.80 -4.45
CA GLY A 18 -1.30 -5.23 -4.29
C GLY A 18 -2.23 -5.59 -3.15
N ILE A 19 -2.87 -6.74 -3.24
CA ILE A 19 -3.71 -7.28 -2.17
C ILE A 19 -3.34 -8.75 -1.98
N ARG A 20 -3.03 -9.11 -0.72
CA ARG A 20 -2.93 -10.51 -0.32
C ARG A 20 -4.20 -10.88 0.42
N SER A 21 -4.89 -11.87 -0.07
CA SER A 21 -6.13 -12.35 0.51
C SER A 21 -6.22 -13.86 0.33
N ASN A 22 -6.46 -14.60 1.42
CA ASN A 22 -6.62 -16.04 1.42
C ASN A 22 -5.47 -16.76 0.70
N ASN A 23 -4.23 -16.41 1.04
CA ASN A 23 -3.00 -16.98 0.48
C ASN A 23 -2.78 -16.69 -1.01
N LYS A 24 -3.54 -15.77 -1.60
CA LYS A 24 -3.35 -15.31 -2.97
C LYS A 24 -2.88 -13.88 -2.97
N PHE A 25 -2.05 -13.54 -3.94
CA PHE A 25 -1.56 -12.17 -4.10
C PHE A 25 -1.91 -11.66 -5.48
N PHE A 26 -2.57 -10.52 -5.52
CA PHE A 26 -2.97 -9.82 -6.75
C PHE A 26 -2.26 -8.49 -6.80
N LYS A 27 -1.86 -8.08 -7.99
CA LYS A 27 -1.16 -6.82 -8.21
C LYS A 27 -1.69 -6.15 -9.46
N GLU A 28 -1.76 -4.82 -9.44
CA GLU A 28 -2.23 -4.03 -10.57
C GLU A 28 -1.40 -2.76 -10.69
N LYS A 29 -1.02 -2.42 -11.92
CA LYS A 29 -0.28 -1.20 -12.20
C LYS A 29 -1.21 0.00 -12.18
N LEU A 30 -0.68 1.13 -11.72
CA LEU A 30 -1.35 2.41 -11.74
C LEU A 30 -0.59 3.38 -12.63
N GLN A 31 -1.21 4.52 -12.96
CA GLN A 31 -0.50 5.60 -13.64
C GLN A 31 0.65 6.10 -12.77
N ASN A 32 1.77 6.47 -13.39
CA ASN A 32 2.91 7.02 -12.65
C ASN A 32 2.66 8.44 -12.19
N ASN A 33 1.74 9.15 -12.84
CA ASN A 33 1.44 10.54 -12.52
C ASN A 33 0.09 10.63 -11.81
N ILE A 34 0.08 10.34 -10.52
CA ILE A 34 -1.13 10.41 -9.70
C ILE A 34 -1.28 11.83 -9.19
N ASN A 35 -2.41 12.47 -9.49
CA ASN A 35 -2.66 13.86 -9.13
C ASN A 35 -3.93 14.09 -8.31
N SER A 36 -4.63 13.03 -7.90
CA SER A 36 -5.80 13.19 -7.03
C SER A 36 -6.01 11.97 -6.14
N ASN A 37 -6.56 12.24 -4.95
CA ASN A 37 -6.94 11.18 -4.02
C ASN A 37 -8.05 10.30 -4.62
N ASN A 38 -8.98 10.90 -5.36
CA ASN A 38 -10.09 10.17 -5.97
C ASN A 38 -9.62 9.12 -6.95
N TYR A 39 -8.61 9.44 -7.76
CA TYR A 39 -8.04 8.47 -8.69
C TYR A 39 -7.55 7.23 -7.94
N LEU A 40 -6.75 7.42 -6.88
CA LEU A 40 -6.17 6.31 -6.15
C LEU A 40 -7.23 5.51 -5.40
N VAL A 41 -8.15 6.19 -4.72
CA VAL A 41 -9.23 5.52 -3.98
C VAL A 41 -10.08 4.69 -4.93
N ASN A 42 -10.50 5.25 -6.06
CA ASN A 42 -11.32 4.53 -7.03
C ASN A 42 -10.60 3.32 -7.60
N ASN A 43 -9.31 3.44 -7.88
CA ASN A 43 -8.53 2.30 -8.38
C ASN A 43 -8.41 1.20 -7.33
N ILE A 44 -8.21 1.55 -6.06
CA ILE A 44 -8.15 0.55 -4.99
C ILE A 44 -9.48 -0.16 -4.83
N ILE A 45 -10.59 0.58 -4.81
CA ILE A 45 -11.93 0.00 -4.69
C ILE A 45 -12.22 -0.94 -5.86
N ASN A 46 -11.97 -0.49 -7.09
CA ASN A 46 -12.20 -1.30 -8.28
C ASN A 46 -11.32 -2.53 -8.30
N PHE A 47 -10.09 -2.41 -7.86
CA PHE A 47 -9.14 -3.51 -7.77
C PHE A 47 -9.64 -4.57 -6.77
N ALA A 48 -10.06 -4.15 -5.58
CA ALA A 48 -10.61 -5.05 -4.58
C ALA A 48 -11.86 -5.76 -5.10
N ASP A 49 -12.77 -5.01 -5.72
CA ASP A 49 -14.00 -5.57 -6.29
C ASP A 49 -13.72 -6.59 -7.39
N LYS A 50 -12.73 -6.31 -8.24
CA LYS A 50 -12.34 -7.19 -9.35
C LYS A 50 -11.96 -8.58 -8.84
N TYR A 51 -11.29 -8.65 -7.71
CA TYR A 51 -10.84 -9.93 -7.12
C TYR A 51 -11.73 -10.38 -5.97
N ARG A 52 -12.89 -9.74 -5.80
CA ARG A 52 -13.88 -10.08 -4.78
C ARG A 52 -13.31 -10.03 -3.36
N VAL A 53 -12.46 -9.06 -3.12
CA VAL A 53 -11.87 -8.83 -1.80
C VAL A 53 -12.67 -7.74 -1.09
N LYS A 54 -13.11 -8.03 0.11
CA LYS A 54 -13.79 -7.05 0.96
C LYS A 54 -12.85 -6.61 2.06
N LEU A 55 -12.30 -5.41 1.90
CA LEU A 55 -11.39 -4.85 2.90
C LEU A 55 -12.12 -4.61 4.21
N ASP A 56 -11.48 -4.96 5.32
CA ASP A 56 -12.01 -4.75 6.66
C ASP A 56 -10.85 -4.56 7.65
N LYS A 57 -11.17 -4.52 8.96
CA LYS A 57 -10.18 -4.28 10.01
C LYS A 57 -9.09 -5.38 10.08
N ASN A 58 -9.33 -6.54 9.50
CA ASN A 58 -8.36 -7.64 9.53
C ASN A 58 -7.30 -7.51 8.44
N TYR A 59 -7.49 -6.60 7.47
CA TYR A 59 -6.48 -6.27 6.48
C TYR A 59 -5.56 -5.19 7.02
N SER A 60 -4.25 -5.43 6.96
CA SER A 60 -3.27 -4.39 7.25
C SER A 60 -3.06 -3.54 6.01
N ILE A 61 -2.75 -2.25 6.20
CA ILE A 61 -2.43 -1.35 5.11
C ILE A 61 -0.92 -1.11 5.16
N ILE A 62 -0.24 -1.37 4.05
CA ILE A 62 1.21 -1.18 3.93
C ILE A 62 1.44 -0.15 2.83
N VAL A 63 2.17 0.92 3.14
CA VAL A 63 2.37 2.01 2.19
C VAL A 63 3.85 2.37 2.06
N ASN A 64 4.29 2.63 0.84
CA ASN A 64 5.64 3.13 0.59
C ASN A 64 5.71 4.60 1.03
N MET A 65 6.61 4.87 1.99
CA MET A 65 6.82 6.21 2.54
C MET A 65 7.77 7.05 1.68
N GLY A 66 8.43 6.46 0.71
CA GLY A 66 9.41 7.14 -0.12
C GLY A 66 10.83 6.67 0.15
N PRO A 67 11.82 7.41 -0.35
CA PRO A 67 11.67 8.67 -1.08
C PRO A 67 10.99 8.52 -2.44
N GLY A 68 10.44 9.63 -2.95
CA GLY A 68 9.75 9.67 -4.22
C GLY A 68 9.16 11.03 -4.51
N SER A 69 8.26 11.10 -5.50
CA SER A 69 7.66 12.36 -5.92
C SER A 69 6.75 12.92 -4.82
N PHE A 70 6.83 14.22 -4.62
CA PHE A 70 6.08 14.94 -3.59
C PHE A 70 4.57 14.70 -3.69
N SER A 71 3.99 14.89 -4.87
CA SER A 71 2.55 14.73 -5.07
C SER A 71 2.10 13.29 -4.89
N SER A 72 2.83 12.33 -5.44
CA SER A 72 2.47 10.91 -5.32
C SER A 72 2.51 10.43 -3.88
N LEU A 73 3.54 10.82 -3.13
CA LEU A 73 3.67 10.41 -1.73
C LEU A 73 2.58 11.03 -0.85
N ARG A 74 2.26 12.30 -1.05
CA ARG A 74 1.20 12.95 -0.29
C ARG A 74 -0.13 12.26 -0.51
N ILE A 75 -0.45 11.95 -1.75
CA ILE A 75 -1.71 11.28 -2.10
C ILE A 75 -1.76 9.88 -1.53
N SER A 76 -0.71 9.09 -1.74
CA SER A 76 -0.71 7.69 -1.29
C SER A 76 -0.78 7.57 0.23
N LEU A 77 -0.06 8.41 0.96
CA LEU A 77 -0.09 8.41 2.42
C LEU A 77 -1.43 8.90 2.96
N SER A 78 -1.99 9.94 2.34
CA SER A 78 -3.31 10.44 2.71
C SER A 78 -4.39 9.38 2.51
N VAL A 79 -4.37 8.69 1.37
CA VAL A 79 -5.32 7.62 1.07
C VAL A 79 -5.14 6.44 2.01
N ALA A 80 -3.89 6.04 2.27
CA ALA A 80 -3.62 4.94 3.20
C ALA A 80 -4.15 5.22 4.60
N LYS A 81 -3.93 6.43 5.10
CA LYS A 81 -4.43 6.85 6.42
C LYS A 81 -5.96 6.92 6.45
N GLY A 82 -6.57 7.37 5.36
CA GLY A 82 -8.02 7.40 5.22
C GLY A 82 -8.64 6.01 5.27
N ILE A 83 -8.07 5.07 4.55
CA ILE A 83 -8.51 3.68 4.55
C ILE A 83 -8.36 3.08 5.95
N GLN A 84 -7.24 3.34 6.60
CA GLN A 84 -7.01 2.90 7.98
C GLN A 84 -8.13 3.35 8.91
N ILE A 85 -8.51 4.62 8.82
CA ILE A 85 -9.55 5.18 9.68
C ILE A 85 -10.91 4.55 9.39
N VAL A 86 -11.25 4.43 8.11
CA VAL A 86 -12.56 3.89 7.70
C VAL A 86 -12.76 2.46 8.16
N TYR A 87 -11.74 1.62 8.01
CA TYR A 87 -11.86 0.19 8.32
C TYR A 87 -11.33 -0.20 9.69
N GLY A 88 -10.66 0.70 10.40
CA GLY A 88 -10.02 0.36 11.67
C GLY A 88 -8.83 -0.57 11.53
N SER A 89 -8.16 -0.51 10.38
CA SER A 89 -7.04 -1.37 10.05
C SER A 89 -5.75 -0.88 10.72
N LYS A 90 -4.73 -1.74 10.77
CA LYS A 90 -3.38 -1.33 11.16
C LYS A 90 -2.66 -0.77 9.94
N LEU A 91 -1.86 0.27 10.17
CA LEU A 91 -1.08 0.93 9.11
C LEU A 91 0.41 0.69 9.34
N PHE A 92 1.09 0.31 8.28
CA PHE A 92 2.54 0.10 8.27
C PHE A 92 3.15 0.83 7.09
N GLY A 93 4.42 1.21 7.22
CA GLY A 93 5.15 1.87 6.17
C GLY A 93 6.46 1.17 5.86
N TYR A 94 6.95 1.36 4.64
CA TYR A 94 8.28 0.90 4.26
C TYR A 94 8.95 1.98 3.40
N LYS A 95 10.27 1.86 3.25
CA LYS A 95 11.06 2.77 2.43
C LYS A 95 11.28 2.15 1.06
N SER A 96 11.45 3.01 0.05
CA SER A 96 11.60 2.56 -1.34
C SER A 96 12.74 1.56 -1.53
N ASP A 97 13.84 1.72 -0.79
CA ASP A 97 15.00 0.83 -0.89
C ASP A 97 14.81 -0.53 -0.21
N GLN A 98 13.74 -0.70 0.55
CA GLN A 98 13.46 -1.97 1.23
C GLN A 98 12.75 -2.99 0.34
N LEU A 99 12.14 -2.54 -0.76
CA LEU A 99 11.48 -3.41 -1.74
C LEU A 99 11.91 -3.02 -3.15
N SER A 100 12.77 -3.82 -3.78
CA SER A 100 13.16 -3.60 -5.16
C SER A 100 12.01 -3.86 -6.13
N GLU A 101 11.20 -4.87 -5.83
CA GLU A 101 10.01 -5.22 -6.61
C GLU A 101 8.85 -5.56 -5.69
N LEU A 102 7.63 -5.26 -6.13
CA LEU A 102 6.42 -5.58 -5.37
C LEU A 102 6.03 -7.02 -5.65
N LYS A 103 6.76 -7.95 -5.04
CA LYS A 103 6.49 -9.38 -5.10
C LYS A 103 6.17 -9.90 -3.71
N LEU A 104 5.26 -10.87 -3.64
CA LEU A 104 4.80 -11.41 -2.37
C LEU A 104 5.97 -11.91 -1.50
N GLU A 105 6.91 -12.63 -2.07
CA GLU A 105 8.05 -13.16 -1.30
C GLU A 105 8.91 -12.03 -0.69
N ASN A 106 9.08 -10.92 -1.40
CA ASN A 106 9.84 -9.78 -0.89
C ASN A 106 9.08 -9.08 0.25
N ILE A 107 7.78 -8.95 0.11
CA ILE A 107 6.93 -8.34 1.14
C ILE A 107 6.92 -9.21 2.39
N GLU A 108 6.81 -10.52 2.23
CA GLU A 108 6.82 -11.45 3.35
C GLU A 108 8.14 -11.41 4.12
N ILE A 109 9.26 -11.21 3.43
CA ILE A 109 10.57 -11.04 4.08
C ILE A 109 10.58 -9.77 4.95
N LEU A 110 10.05 -8.66 4.47
CA LEU A 110 9.95 -7.43 5.26
C LEU A 110 9.11 -7.64 6.52
N ILE A 111 7.98 -8.31 6.37
CA ILE A 111 7.08 -8.60 7.48
C ILE A 111 7.78 -9.50 8.51
N LYS A 112 8.38 -10.59 8.04
CA LYS A 112 9.06 -11.55 8.90
C LYS A 112 10.21 -10.94 9.68
N ASN A 113 10.97 -10.05 9.04
CA ASN A 113 12.12 -9.40 9.67
C ASN A 113 11.72 -8.18 10.50
N LYS A 114 10.44 -7.89 10.62
CA LYS A 114 9.90 -6.76 11.40
C LYS A 114 10.50 -5.42 10.99
N GLN A 115 10.67 -5.23 9.69
CA GLN A 115 11.28 -4.02 9.12
C GLN A 115 10.27 -2.94 8.77
N LEU A 116 8.97 -3.20 8.94
CA LEU A 116 7.93 -2.22 8.64
C LEU A 116 7.81 -1.20 9.77
N GLU A 117 7.68 0.08 9.39
CA GLU A 117 7.42 1.15 10.34
C GLU A 117 5.95 1.11 10.76
N ASN A 118 5.67 1.28 12.05
CA ASN A 118 4.29 1.28 12.55
C ASN A 118 3.95 2.47 13.45
N LYS A 119 4.87 3.39 13.66
CA LYS A 119 4.64 4.55 14.56
C LYS A 119 4.54 5.87 13.83
N LEU A 120 5.51 6.19 13.02
CA LEU A 120 5.59 7.46 12.31
C LEU A 120 5.53 7.22 10.81
N ILE A 121 4.31 7.16 10.27
CA ILE A 121 4.10 6.94 8.84
C ILE A 121 3.99 8.29 8.17
N ASN A 122 5.15 8.87 7.86
CA ASN A 122 5.27 10.19 7.24
C ASN A 122 6.04 10.09 5.93
N PRO A 123 5.80 11.00 4.98
CA PRO A 123 6.49 10.94 3.70
C PRO A 123 7.97 11.31 3.83
N ILE A 124 8.79 10.62 3.06
CA ILE A 124 10.22 10.88 2.92
C ILE A 124 10.42 11.39 1.49
N TYR A 125 10.68 12.68 1.35
CA TYR A 125 10.84 13.29 0.03
C TYR A 125 12.24 13.20 -0.55
#